data_247f8ef811ed33a25998f432ac9dd019
#
_entry.id   247f8ef811ed33a25998f432ac9dd019
#
_cell.length_a   1.000
_cell.length_b   1.000
_cell.length_c   1.000
_cell.angle_alpha   90.00
_cell.angle_beta   90.00
_cell.angle_gamma   90.00
#
_symmetry.space_group_name_H-M   'P 1'
#
loop_
_entity.id
_entity.type
_entity.pdbx_description
1 polymer ?
#
loop_
_entity_poly.entity_id
_entity_poly.type
_entity_poly.pdbx_seq_one_letter_code
_entity_poly.pdbx_strand_id
1 'polypeptide(L)'
;IWNNVFMQYEKTSDGKFIPLKQKNVDTGMGVERTTAVLNGKKSVYETDAFSEIYKKVEELVSSDDEVAKRIICDHVRASTFLLGDQRCITPSNVDQGYVLRKLIRRAIRKAKKVGIDNPFLVSLSKIFIDQYSKDYSELKENQNFIEKYLGLEEEKFNKILSGGQKESFREIEKISDVNEIVNVAGIEVLRAAKISFDLYQSHGYPMEMFVEDMKEKENINGSLSEKICEDVGRLISTHQNVSRKGAEKKF
;
A
#
# COMPACT_ATOMS: atom_id res chain seq x y z
N ILE A 1 -6.46 23.31 6.06
CA ILE A 1 -7.41 22.96 4.98
C ILE A 1 -6.69 23.03 3.63
N TRP A 2 -5.94 24.11 3.39
CA TRP A 2 -5.13 24.30 2.19
C TRP A 2 -3.71 24.75 2.52
N ASN A 3 -2.84 24.73 1.52
CA ASN A 3 -1.45 25.12 1.63
C ASN A 3 -1.13 26.23 0.64
N ASN A 4 -0.58 27.34 1.11
CA ASN A 4 -0.08 28.42 0.26
C ASN A 4 1.43 28.23 0.05
N VAL A 5 1.85 28.18 -1.20
CA VAL A 5 3.24 28.04 -1.61
C VAL A 5 3.73 29.35 -2.20
N PHE A 6 4.72 29.95 -1.57
CA PHE A 6 5.33 31.20 -2.03
C PHE A 6 6.57 30.90 -2.86
N MET A 7 6.55 31.29 -4.14
CA MET A 7 7.66 31.09 -5.07
C MET A 7 8.37 32.41 -5.32
N GLN A 8 9.65 32.47 -4.95
CA GLN A 8 10.48 33.66 -5.06
C GLN A 8 11.69 33.45 -5.97
N TYR A 9 12.08 32.19 -6.19
CA TYR A 9 13.28 31.83 -6.95
C TYR A 9 12.94 30.77 -8.01
N GLU A 10 13.70 30.81 -9.11
CA GLU A 10 13.74 29.77 -10.13
C GLU A 10 15.03 28.96 -9.97
N LYS A 11 14.95 27.63 -10.07
CA LYS A 11 16.11 26.75 -10.10
C LYS A 11 16.55 26.56 -11.55
N THR A 12 17.73 27.04 -11.88
CA THR A 12 18.34 26.92 -13.21
C THR A 12 18.85 25.49 -13.46
N SER A 13 19.13 25.14 -14.72
CA SER A 13 19.64 23.82 -15.11
C SER A 13 20.99 23.46 -14.46
N ASP A 14 21.81 24.46 -14.12
CA ASP A 14 23.08 24.30 -13.38
C ASP A 14 22.91 24.25 -11.84
N GLY A 15 21.65 24.22 -11.38
CA GLY A 15 21.30 24.05 -9.96
C GLY A 15 21.33 25.32 -9.11
N LYS A 16 21.59 26.50 -9.70
CA LYS A 16 21.56 27.78 -8.97
C LYS A 16 20.13 28.28 -8.82
N PHE A 17 19.89 29.10 -7.80
CA PHE A 17 18.62 29.77 -7.57
C PHE A 17 18.75 31.24 -7.94
N ILE A 18 17.96 31.70 -8.92
CA ILE A 18 17.87 33.12 -9.32
C ILE A 18 16.51 33.69 -8.94
N PRO A 19 16.42 34.97 -8.55
CA PRO A 19 15.13 35.59 -8.25
C PRO A 19 14.21 35.58 -9.47
N LEU A 20 12.94 35.21 -9.25
CA LEU A 20 11.91 35.35 -10.26
C LEU A 20 11.66 36.82 -10.60
N LYS A 21 11.35 37.12 -11.86
CA LYS A 21 10.90 38.45 -12.28
C LYS A 21 9.63 38.89 -11.55
N GLN A 22 8.75 37.95 -11.28
CA GLN A 22 7.51 38.15 -10.52
C GLN A 22 7.42 37.04 -9.45
N LYS A 23 7.20 37.47 -8.20
CA LYS A 23 6.89 36.54 -7.12
C LYS A 23 5.50 35.95 -7.30
N ASN A 24 5.36 34.66 -7.06
CA ASN A 24 4.11 33.94 -7.24
C ASN A 24 3.65 33.34 -5.92
N VAL A 25 2.33 33.22 -5.78
CA VAL A 25 1.69 32.43 -4.73
C VAL A 25 0.84 31.39 -5.43
N ASP A 26 1.03 30.12 -5.04
CA ASP A 26 0.21 29.02 -5.47
C ASP A 26 -0.57 28.46 -4.27
N THR A 27 -1.74 27.88 -4.53
CA THR A 27 -2.58 27.31 -3.47
C THR A 27 -2.97 25.90 -3.84
N GLY A 28 -2.56 24.94 -3.01
CA GLY A 28 -2.96 23.54 -3.10
C GLY A 28 -4.06 23.21 -2.10
N MET A 29 -5.15 22.58 -2.57
CA MET A 29 -6.32 22.27 -1.75
C MET A 29 -6.84 20.86 -2.06
N GLY A 30 -7.10 20.06 -1.02
CA GLY A 30 -7.76 18.77 -1.18
C GLY A 30 -9.27 18.92 -1.33
N VAL A 31 -9.84 18.43 -2.43
CA VAL A 31 -11.28 18.53 -2.71
C VAL A 31 -12.09 17.88 -1.59
N GLU A 32 -11.82 16.61 -1.27
CA GLU A 32 -12.56 15.87 -0.23
C GLU A 32 -12.44 16.52 1.14
N ARG A 33 -11.23 17.02 1.47
CA ARG A 33 -11.01 17.70 2.76
C ARG A 33 -11.80 18.99 2.84
N THR A 34 -11.81 19.78 1.78
CA THR A 34 -12.56 21.03 1.71
C THR A 34 -14.06 20.77 1.76
N THR A 35 -14.54 19.76 1.03
CA THR A 35 -15.94 19.32 1.06
C THR A 35 -16.35 18.90 2.46
N ALA A 36 -15.55 18.11 3.15
CA ALA A 36 -15.83 17.70 4.53
C ALA A 36 -15.97 18.91 5.46
N VAL A 37 -15.03 19.85 5.39
CA VAL A 37 -15.05 21.05 6.27
C VAL A 37 -16.26 21.93 5.97
N LEU A 38 -16.54 22.22 4.68
CA LEU A 38 -17.68 23.07 4.29
C LEU A 38 -19.04 22.46 4.65
N ASN A 39 -19.14 21.13 4.66
CA ASN A 39 -20.35 20.41 5.06
C ASN A 39 -20.38 20.06 6.55
N GLY A 40 -19.45 20.56 7.37
CA GLY A 40 -19.42 20.30 8.80
C GLY A 40 -19.17 18.83 9.17
N LYS A 41 -18.55 18.04 8.26
CA LYS A 41 -18.23 16.63 8.48
C LYS A 41 -16.93 16.48 9.27
N LYS A 42 -16.87 15.44 10.10
CA LYS A 42 -15.68 15.12 10.90
C LYS A 42 -14.60 14.42 10.09
N SER A 43 -14.97 13.74 9.02
CA SER A 43 -14.10 12.94 8.19
C SER A 43 -14.46 13.05 6.71
N VAL A 44 -13.46 12.88 5.83
CA VAL A 44 -13.68 12.76 4.37
C VAL A 44 -14.53 11.54 4.01
N TYR A 45 -14.52 10.50 4.85
CA TYR A 45 -15.31 9.29 4.65
C TYR A 45 -16.82 9.50 4.87
N GLU A 46 -17.23 10.63 5.46
CA GLU A 46 -18.63 11.04 5.59
C GLU A 46 -19.13 11.88 4.41
N THR A 47 -18.26 12.21 3.46
CA THR A 47 -18.62 12.95 2.25
C THR A 47 -19.17 11.99 1.19
N ASP A 48 -19.83 12.53 0.18
CA ASP A 48 -20.33 11.78 -0.97
C ASP A 48 -19.23 11.01 -1.73
N ALA A 49 -17.97 11.49 -1.68
CA ALA A 49 -16.83 10.79 -2.26
C ALA A 49 -16.58 9.39 -1.69
N PHE A 50 -17.02 9.12 -0.45
CA PHE A 50 -16.75 7.85 0.23
C PHE A 50 -17.97 7.23 0.94
N SER A 51 -19.03 7.98 1.21
CA SER A 51 -20.10 7.53 2.09
C SER A 51 -20.79 6.25 1.62
N GLU A 52 -20.91 6.03 0.32
CA GLU A 52 -21.54 4.83 -0.24
C GLU A 52 -20.67 3.59 -0.01
N ILE A 53 -19.40 3.64 -0.41
CA ILE A 53 -18.49 2.52 -0.19
C ILE A 53 -18.26 2.26 1.31
N TYR A 54 -18.19 3.33 2.11
CA TYR A 54 -17.97 3.21 3.55
C TYR A 54 -19.11 2.42 4.21
N LYS A 55 -20.37 2.73 3.89
CA LYS A 55 -21.55 1.96 4.33
C LYS A 55 -21.46 0.50 3.87
N LYS A 56 -21.03 0.28 2.62
CA LYS A 56 -20.89 -1.10 2.12
C LYS A 56 -19.82 -1.88 2.86
N VAL A 57 -18.71 -1.24 3.22
CA VAL A 57 -17.68 -1.86 4.05
C VAL A 57 -18.20 -2.13 5.47
N GLU A 58 -18.99 -1.22 6.07
CA GLU A 58 -19.61 -1.42 7.38
C GLU A 58 -20.55 -2.63 7.42
N GLU A 59 -21.26 -2.92 6.31
CA GLU A 59 -22.10 -4.12 6.20
C GLU A 59 -21.30 -5.44 6.16
N LEU A 60 -20.05 -5.38 5.72
CA LEU A 60 -19.21 -6.57 5.53
C LEU A 60 -18.34 -6.91 6.74
N VAL A 61 -18.04 -5.93 7.58
CA VAL A 61 -17.11 -6.12 8.71
C VAL A 61 -17.80 -6.76 9.93
N SER A 62 -17.03 -7.58 10.65
CA SER A 62 -17.45 -8.20 11.91
C SER A 62 -16.95 -7.45 13.14
N SER A 63 -16.01 -6.51 12.98
CA SER A 63 -15.41 -5.74 14.06
C SER A 63 -15.31 -4.25 13.71
N ASP A 64 -15.40 -3.38 14.71
CA ASP A 64 -15.39 -1.93 14.55
C ASP A 64 -13.96 -1.38 14.60
N ASP A 65 -13.17 -1.61 13.53
CA ASP A 65 -11.84 -1.01 13.33
C ASP A 65 -11.96 0.09 12.26
N GLU A 66 -12.16 1.33 12.72
CA GLU A 66 -12.27 2.53 11.87
C GLU A 66 -11.08 2.70 10.93
N VAL A 67 -9.87 2.40 11.39
CA VAL A 67 -8.65 2.53 10.58
C VAL A 67 -8.66 1.52 9.46
N ALA A 68 -9.06 0.29 9.74
CA ALA A 68 -9.16 -0.76 8.73
C ALA A 68 -10.23 -0.42 7.68
N LYS A 69 -11.43 0.02 8.09
CA LYS A 69 -12.51 0.44 7.17
C LYS A 69 -12.03 1.54 6.21
N ARG A 70 -11.37 2.57 6.74
CA ARG A 70 -10.82 3.68 5.95
C ARG A 70 -9.74 3.23 4.97
N ILE A 71 -8.84 2.36 5.40
CA ILE A 71 -7.80 1.80 4.52
C ILE A 71 -8.42 0.99 3.39
N ILE A 72 -9.44 0.17 3.65
CA ILE A 72 -10.15 -0.60 2.62
C ILE A 72 -10.74 0.35 1.58
N CYS A 73 -11.54 1.35 2.01
CA CYS A 73 -12.17 2.31 1.11
C CYS A 73 -11.16 3.06 0.24
N ASP A 74 -10.13 3.64 0.87
CA ASP A 74 -9.10 4.43 0.19
C ASP A 74 -8.31 3.60 -0.81
N HIS A 75 -7.87 2.40 -0.41
CA HIS A 75 -7.02 1.56 -1.25
C HIS A 75 -7.80 0.91 -2.39
N VAL A 76 -9.09 0.57 -2.20
CA VAL A 76 -9.94 0.08 -3.30
C VAL A 76 -10.15 1.20 -4.30
N ARG A 77 -10.45 2.44 -3.88
CA ARG A 77 -10.54 3.58 -4.79
C ARG A 77 -9.28 3.78 -5.60
N ALA A 78 -8.14 3.91 -4.90
CA ALA A 78 -6.86 4.13 -5.57
C ALA A 78 -6.52 3.00 -6.56
N SER A 79 -6.77 1.74 -6.19
CA SER A 79 -6.53 0.59 -7.06
C SER A 79 -7.46 0.57 -8.27
N THR A 80 -8.73 0.95 -8.11
CA THR A 80 -9.71 1.06 -9.19
C THR A 80 -9.26 2.09 -10.23
N PHE A 81 -8.86 3.28 -9.78
CA PHE A 81 -8.37 4.33 -10.68
C PHE A 81 -7.04 3.97 -11.35
N LEU A 82 -6.09 3.36 -10.64
CA LEU A 82 -4.81 2.93 -11.23
C LEU A 82 -5.00 1.85 -12.31
N LEU A 83 -5.92 0.92 -12.09
CA LEU A 83 -6.26 -0.11 -13.09
C LEU A 83 -7.09 0.46 -14.24
N GLY A 84 -7.95 1.43 -13.97
CA GLY A 84 -8.80 2.08 -14.97
C GLY A 84 -8.09 3.11 -15.84
N ASP A 85 -6.88 3.57 -15.45
CA ASP A 85 -6.08 4.53 -16.21
C ASP A 85 -5.76 3.97 -17.62
N GLN A 86 -5.70 4.85 -18.62
CA GLN A 86 -5.40 4.50 -20.02
C GLN A 86 -4.08 3.74 -20.20
N ARG A 87 -3.13 3.90 -19.27
CA ARG A 87 -1.85 3.17 -19.26
C ARG A 87 -1.98 1.72 -18.82
N CYS A 88 -3.15 1.30 -18.33
CA CYS A 88 -3.45 -0.08 -17.93
C CYS A 88 -2.38 -0.70 -17.02
N ILE A 89 -2.05 0.00 -15.92
CA ILE A 89 -1.05 -0.46 -14.96
C ILE A 89 -1.54 -1.74 -14.30
N THR A 90 -0.74 -2.80 -14.35
CA THR A 90 -1.07 -4.09 -13.71
C THR A 90 -0.26 -4.32 -12.43
N PRO A 91 -0.78 -5.07 -11.44
CA PRO A 91 -0.02 -5.44 -10.26
C PRO A 91 1.27 -6.20 -10.61
N SER A 92 2.42 -5.67 -10.22
CA SER A 92 3.74 -6.24 -10.54
C SER A 92 4.72 -6.17 -9.37
N ASN A 93 5.98 -6.56 -9.57
CA ASN A 93 7.04 -6.46 -8.56
C ASN A 93 7.91 -5.21 -8.75
N VAL A 94 7.61 -4.37 -9.73
CA VAL A 94 8.42 -3.20 -10.08
C VAL A 94 7.55 -1.95 -10.28
N ASP A 95 8.13 -0.78 -10.07
CA ASP A 95 7.60 0.55 -10.36
C ASP A 95 6.15 0.78 -9.86
N GLN A 96 5.30 1.38 -10.67
CA GLN A 96 3.91 1.70 -10.33
C GLN A 96 3.07 0.44 -10.04
N GLY A 97 3.35 -0.66 -10.74
CA GLY A 97 2.67 -1.93 -10.53
C GLY A 97 2.96 -2.54 -9.15
N TYR A 98 4.15 -2.29 -8.58
CA TYR A 98 4.46 -2.67 -7.21
C TYR A 98 3.62 -1.87 -6.19
N VAL A 99 3.48 -0.57 -6.41
CA VAL A 99 2.64 0.29 -5.55
C VAL A 99 1.19 -0.18 -5.59
N LEU A 100 0.64 -0.42 -6.79
CA LEU A 100 -0.71 -0.95 -6.98
C LEU A 100 -0.90 -2.29 -6.24
N ARG A 101 0.03 -3.23 -6.42
CA ARG A 101 -0.02 -4.52 -5.71
C ARG A 101 -0.01 -4.34 -4.19
N LYS A 102 0.81 -3.43 -3.68
CA LYS A 102 0.89 -3.13 -2.25
C LYS A 102 -0.43 -2.58 -1.70
N LEU A 103 -1.08 -1.68 -2.42
CA LEU A 103 -2.40 -1.14 -2.05
C LEU A 103 -3.46 -2.24 -1.98
N ILE A 104 -3.57 -3.06 -3.03
CA ILE A 104 -4.52 -4.18 -3.10
C ILE A 104 -4.32 -5.13 -1.91
N ARG A 105 -3.09 -5.59 -1.71
CA ARG A 105 -2.76 -6.53 -0.63
C ARG A 105 -3.01 -5.97 0.76
N ARG A 106 -2.75 -4.68 0.96
CA ARG A 106 -3.03 -4.02 2.24
C ARG A 106 -4.53 -3.94 2.51
N ALA A 107 -5.35 -3.65 1.49
CA ALA A 107 -6.80 -3.69 1.62
C ALA A 107 -7.29 -5.09 2.01
N ILE A 108 -6.83 -6.14 1.34
CA ILE A 108 -7.21 -7.54 1.63
C ILE A 108 -6.82 -7.91 3.07
N ARG A 109 -5.59 -7.56 3.50
CA ARG A 109 -5.18 -7.85 4.87
C ARG A 109 -6.06 -7.15 5.91
N LYS A 110 -6.35 -5.87 5.72
CA LYS A 110 -7.23 -5.13 6.64
C LYS A 110 -8.65 -5.71 6.64
N ALA A 111 -9.14 -6.14 5.48
CA ALA A 111 -10.41 -6.83 5.36
C ALA A 111 -10.44 -8.14 6.16
N LYS A 112 -9.40 -8.97 6.05
CA LYS A 112 -9.27 -10.20 6.86
C LYS A 112 -9.27 -9.91 8.36
N LYS A 113 -8.54 -8.87 8.79
CA LYS A 113 -8.48 -8.48 10.20
C LYS A 113 -9.85 -8.09 10.77
N VAL A 114 -10.73 -7.52 9.95
CA VAL A 114 -12.09 -7.12 10.36
C VAL A 114 -13.17 -8.14 10.00
N GLY A 115 -12.79 -9.37 9.61
CA GLY A 115 -13.68 -10.49 9.40
C GLY A 115 -14.33 -10.57 8.01
N ILE A 116 -13.78 -9.88 7.00
CA ILE A 116 -14.21 -10.06 5.60
C ILE A 116 -13.44 -11.24 4.99
N ASP A 117 -14.07 -12.39 4.93
CA ASP A 117 -13.45 -13.63 4.45
C ASP A 117 -13.72 -13.93 2.97
N ASN A 118 -14.84 -13.48 2.45
CA ASN A 118 -15.22 -13.66 1.05
C ASN A 118 -14.55 -12.62 0.15
N PRO A 119 -14.36 -12.92 -1.16
CA PRO A 119 -13.89 -11.94 -2.12
C PRO A 119 -14.77 -10.68 -2.16
N PHE A 120 -14.17 -9.50 -2.10
CA PHE A 120 -14.89 -8.23 -1.93
C PHE A 120 -14.38 -7.12 -2.86
N LEU A 121 -13.14 -7.19 -3.35
CA LEU A 121 -12.53 -6.09 -4.11
C LEU A 121 -13.32 -5.72 -5.36
N VAL A 122 -13.78 -6.73 -6.13
CA VAL A 122 -14.55 -6.50 -7.35
C VAL A 122 -15.90 -5.85 -7.04
N SER A 123 -16.59 -6.28 -5.98
CA SER A 123 -17.88 -5.68 -5.61
C SER A 123 -17.75 -4.24 -5.16
N LEU A 124 -16.70 -3.92 -4.39
CA LEU A 124 -16.44 -2.55 -3.93
C LEU A 124 -15.92 -1.64 -5.06
N SER A 125 -15.13 -2.16 -6.00
CA SER A 125 -14.65 -1.37 -7.14
C SER A 125 -15.80 -0.91 -8.06
N LYS A 126 -16.86 -1.70 -8.19
CA LYS A 126 -18.06 -1.32 -8.97
C LYS A 126 -18.72 -0.05 -8.46
N ILE A 127 -18.77 0.13 -7.14
CA ILE A 127 -19.31 1.34 -6.53
C ILE A 127 -18.56 2.58 -7.05
N PHE A 128 -17.23 2.53 -7.06
CA PHE A 128 -16.42 3.63 -7.59
C PHE A 128 -16.55 3.80 -9.10
N ILE A 129 -16.62 2.71 -9.87
CA ILE A 129 -16.85 2.79 -11.31
C ILE A 129 -18.18 3.47 -11.60
N ASP A 130 -19.25 3.08 -10.93
CA ASP A 130 -20.59 3.66 -11.14
C ASP A 130 -20.65 5.13 -10.68
N GLN A 131 -19.99 5.45 -9.57
CA GLN A 131 -19.94 6.82 -9.03
C GLN A 131 -19.18 7.79 -9.94
N TYR A 132 -18.04 7.36 -10.49
CA TYR A 132 -17.09 8.25 -11.16
C TYR A 132 -17.09 8.14 -12.70
N SER A 133 -17.78 7.17 -13.29
CA SER A 133 -17.73 6.93 -14.75
C SER A 133 -18.27 8.07 -15.61
N LYS A 134 -19.06 8.97 -15.03
CA LYS A 134 -19.55 10.17 -15.76
C LYS A 134 -18.41 11.17 -16.02
N ASP A 135 -17.48 11.30 -15.08
CA ASP A 135 -16.37 12.26 -15.14
C ASP A 135 -15.08 11.59 -15.64
N TYR A 136 -14.98 10.27 -15.46
CA TYR A 136 -13.83 9.43 -15.83
C TYR A 136 -14.32 8.22 -16.63
N SER A 137 -14.63 8.44 -17.93
CA SER A 137 -15.23 7.40 -18.81
C SER A 137 -14.37 6.16 -18.92
N GLU A 138 -13.03 6.29 -18.81
CA GLU A 138 -12.06 5.21 -18.82
C GLU A 138 -12.30 4.15 -17.74
N LEU A 139 -12.91 4.51 -16.62
CA LEU A 139 -13.27 3.52 -15.58
C LEU A 139 -14.33 2.53 -16.09
N LYS A 140 -15.29 3.03 -16.89
CA LYS A 140 -16.32 2.18 -17.50
C LYS A 140 -15.78 1.38 -18.68
N GLU A 141 -14.97 2.01 -19.51
CA GLU A 141 -14.33 1.38 -20.66
C GLU A 141 -13.43 0.23 -20.23
N ASN A 142 -12.67 0.41 -19.13
CA ASN A 142 -11.75 -0.56 -18.58
C ASN A 142 -12.34 -1.42 -17.45
N GLN A 143 -13.66 -1.41 -17.24
CA GLN A 143 -14.31 -2.14 -16.15
C GLN A 143 -13.91 -3.63 -16.09
N ASN A 144 -13.94 -4.31 -17.22
CA ASN A 144 -13.57 -5.73 -17.30
C ASN A 144 -12.10 -5.97 -16.92
N PHE A 145 -11.22 -5.03 -17.27
CA PHE A 145 -9.80 -5.08 -16.90
C PHE A 145 -9.62 -4.89 -15.39
N ILE A 146 -10.30 -3.91 -14.81
CA ILE A 146 -10.29 -3.63 -13.36
C ILE A 146 -10.74 -4.87 -12.58
N GLU A 147 -11.91 -5.40 -12.91
CA GLU A 147 -12.51 -6.58 -12.25
C GLU A 147 -11.59 -7.81 -12.34
N LYS A 148 -11.03 -8.06 -13.54
CA LYS A 148 -10.11 -9.17 -13.77
C LYS A 148 -8.87 -9.09 -12.88
N TYR A 149 -8.18 -7.96 -12.86
CA TYR A 149 -6.91 -7.86 -12.13
C TYR A 149 -7.09 -7.74 -10.62
N LEU A 150 -8.16 -7.11 -10.15
CA LEU A 150 -8.51 -7.14 -8.73
C LEU A 150 -8.82 -8.56 -8.27
N GLY A 151 -9.68 -9.29 -9.01
CA GLY A 151 -10.03 -10.68 -8.66
C GLY A 151 -8.83 -11.61 -8.68
N LEU A 152 -7.97 -11.53 -9.70
CA LEU A 152 -6.75 -12.35 -9.80
C LEU A 152 -5.76 -12.09 -8.66
N GLU A 153 -5.54 -10.82 -8.30
CA GLU A 153 -4.61 -10.49 -7.20
C GLU A 153 -5.20 -10.86 -5.84
N GLU A 154 -6.52 -10.71 -5.67
CA GLU A 154 -7.23 -11.13 -4.46
C GLU A 154 -7.14 -12.65 -4.25
N GLU A 155 -7.43 -13.44 -5.27
CA GLU A 155 -7.32 -14.91 -5.22
C GLU A 155 -5.88 -15.34 -4.92
N LYS A 156 -4.91 -14.77 -5.66
CA LYS A 156 -3.50 -15.07 -5.48
C LYS A 156 -3.03 -14.73 -4.07
N PHE A 157 -3.42 -13.58 -3.55
CA PHE A 157 -2.97 -13.13 -2.25
C PHE A 157 -3.64 -13.89 -1.10
N ASN A 158 -4.91 -14.26 -1.23
CA ASN A 158 -5.58 -15.13 -0.24
C ASN A 158 -4.88 -16.50 -0.12
N LYS A 159 -4.38 -17.07 -1.23
CA LYS A 159 -3.55 -18.29 -1.20
C LYS A 159 -2.23 -18.08 -0.45
N ILE A 160 -1.58 -16.93 -0.68
CA ILE A 160 -0.33 -16.56 0.03
C ILE A 160 -0.59 -16.37 1.52
N LEU A 161 -1.69 -15.68 1.88
CA LEU A 161 -2.03 -15.45 3.29
C LEU A 161 -2.25 -16.74 4.06
N SER A 162 -3.01 -17.67 3.50
CA SER A 162 -3.31 -18.95 4.16
C SER A 162 -2.06 -19.82 4.40
N GLY A 163 -1.07 -19.75 3.53
CA GLY A 163 0.22 -20.45 3.67
C GLY A 163 1.26 -19.64 4.44
N GLY A 164 1.47 -18.38 4.04
CA GLY A 164 2.52 -17.53 4.59
C GLY A 164 2.31 -17.11 6.04
N GLN A 165 1.07 -16.89 6.48
CA GLN A 165 0.78 -16.54 7.87
C GLN A 165 1.08 -17.72 8.83
N LYS A 166 0.76 -18.94 8.43
CA LYS A 166 1.10 -20.12 9.23
C LYS A 166 2.61 -20.27 9.41
N GLU A 167 3.36 -20.05 8.33
CA GLU A 167 4.81 -20.13 8.37
C GLU A 167 5.41 -18.93 9.12
N SER A 168 4.86 -17.72 8.96
CA SER A 168 5.23 -16.53 9.73
C SER A 168 5.12 -16.81 11.24
N PHE A 169 4.00 -17.30 11.71
CA PHE A 169 3.81 -17.61 13.13
C PHE A 169 4.75 -18.70 13.62
N ARG A 170 4.98 -19.74 12.81
CA ARG A 170 5.93 -20.80 13.15
C ARG A 170 7.36 -20.27 13.26
N GLU A 171 7.77 -19.37 12.37
CA GLU A 171 9.10 -18.77 12.43
C GLU A 171 9.24 -17.79 13.61
N ILE A 172 8.20 -17.01 13.92
CA ILE A 172 8.18 -16.13 15.11
C ILE A 172 8.37 -16.95 16.39
N GLU A 173 7.69 -18.08 16.51
CA GLU A 173 7.84 -18.97 17.70
C GLU A 173 9.26 -19.52 17.89
N LYS A 174 10.08 -19.57 16.84
CA LYS A 174 11.48 -19.99 16.91
C LYS A 174 12.45 -18.87 17.28
N ILE A 175 11.99 -17.63 17.28
CA ILE A 175 12.84 -16.47 17.65
C ILE A 175 12.86 -16.38 19.17
N SER A 176 14.01 -16.74 19.78
CA SER A 176 14.22 -16.61 21.21
C SER A 176 14.57 -15.16 21.62
N ASP A 177 15.27 -14.44 20.76
CA ASP A 177 15.64 -13.05 20.94
C ASP A 177 15.55 -12.32 19.58
N VAL A 178 14.63 -11.35 19.49
CA VAL A 178 14.43 -10.54 18.28
C VAL A 178 15.59 -9.59 17.99
N ASN A 179 16.45 -9.35 18.97
CA ASN A 179 17.65 -8.51 18.84
C ASN A 179 18.88 -9.30 18.35
N GLU A 180 18.75 -10.60 18.14
CA GLU A 180 19.86 -11.42 17.62
C GLU A 180 20.30 -10.90 16.24
N ILE A 181 21.58 -10.56 16.14
CA ILE A 181 22.19 -10.05 14.90
C ILE A 181 22.74 -11.22 14.09
N VAL A 182 22.44 -11.23 12.79
CA VAL A 182 23.00 -12.17 11.82
C VAL A 182 23.74 -11.41 10.72
N ASN A 183 24.84 -11.98 10.22
CA ASN A 183 25.56 -11.42 9.07
C ASN A 183 25.05 -12.05 7.79
N VAL A 184 24.52 -11.23 6.86
CA VAL A 184 24.03 -11.66 5.56
C VAL A 184 24.71 -10.83 4.47
N ALA A 185 25.53 -11.49 3.65
CA ALA A 185 26.30 -10.84 2.58
C ALA A 185 27.14 -9.63 3.04
N GLY A 186 27.73 -9.70 4.23
CA GLY A 186 28.52 -8.61 4.83
C GLY A 186 27.70 -7.51 5.50
N ILE A 187 26.38 -7.69 5.61
CA ILE A 187 25.45 -6.76 6.27
C ILE A 187 25.00 -7.38 7.58
N GLU A 188 25.21 -6.66 8.67
CA GLU A 188 24.65 -7.02 9.98
C GLU A 188 23.15 -6.67 10.00
N VAL A 189 22.29 -7.69 10.20
CA VAL A 189 20.83 -7.53 10.26
C VAL A 189 20.27 -8.31 11.43
N LEU A 190 19.13 -7.85 11.95
CA LEU A 190 18.37 -8.59 12.94
C LEU A 190 17.90 -9.93 12.35
N ARG A 191 17.92 -10.99 13.17
CA ARG A 191 17.38 -12.31 12.77
C ARG A 191 15.95 -12.23 12.27
N ALA A 192 15.09 -11.44 12.93
CA ALA A 192 13.73 -11.19 12.50
C ALA A 192 13.66 -10.59 11.08
N ALA A 193 14.58 -9.67 10.75
CA ALA A 193 14.66 -9.11 9.40
C ALA A 193 15.05 -10.16 8.36
N LYS A 194 15.97 -11.05 8.70
CA LYS A 194 16.37 -12.17 7.82
C LYS A 194 15.19 -13.11 7.55
N ILE A 195 14.47 -13.52 8.58
CA ILE A 195 13.28 -14.38 8.45
C ILE A 195 12.19 -13.69 7.61
N SER A 196 11.92 -12.41 7.88
CA SER A 196 10.97 -11.61 7.09
C SER A 196 11.33 -11.57 5.60
N PHE A 197 12.61 -11.41 5.30
CA PHE A 197 13.11 -11.41 3.94
C PHE A 197 13.01 -12.79 3.26
N ASP A 198 13.31 -13.87 3.98
CA ASP A 198 13.19 -15.24 3.46
C ASP A 198 11.72 -15.60 3.18
N LEU A 199 10.78 -15.20 4.04
CA LEU A 199 9.35 -15.35 3.81
C LEU A 199 8.87 -14.53 2.60
N TYR A 200 9.41 -13.32 2.42
CA TYR A 200 9.13 -12.51 1.24
C TYR A 200 9.61 -13.20 -0.03
N GLN A 201 10.82 -13.75 -0.05
CA GLN A 201 11.39 -14.43 -1.22
C GLN A 201 10.67 -15.74 -1.56
N SER A 202 10.44 -16.60 -0.55
CA SER A 202 9.94 -17.95 -0.77
C SER A 202 8.43 -18.03 -0.93
N HIS A 203 7.69 -17.21 -0.17
CA HIS A 203 6.23 -17.25 -0.14
C HIS A 203 5.56 -15.99 -0.69
N GLY A 204 6.34 -14.94 -1.01
CA GLY A 204 5.79 -13.62 -1.37
C GLY A 204 5.06 -12.94 -0.21
N TYR A 205 5.35 -13.35 1.04
CA TYR A 205 4.74 -12.81 2.23
C TYR A 205 5.31 -11.41 2.52
N PRO A 206 4.51 -10.35 2.54
CA PRO A 206 5.02 -9.00 2.71
C PRO A 206 5.69 -8.79 4.07
N MET A 207 6.82 -8.08 4.09
CA MET A 207 7.57 -7.82 5.32
C MET A 207 6.78 -7.05 6.36
N GLU A 208 5.97 -6.09 5.92
CA GLU A 208 5.12 -5.30 6.81
C GLU A 208 4.12 -6.19 7.55
N MET A 209 3.71 -7.28 6.92
CA MET A 209 2.83 -8.27 7.55
C MET A 209 3.56 -9.09 8.61
N PHE A 210 4.78 -9.52 8.33
CA PHE A 210 5.60 -10.20 9.32
C PHE A 210 5.85 -9.32 10.56
N VAL A 211 6.14 -8.04 10.36
CA VAL A 211 6.32 -7.09 11.48
C VAL A 211 5.01 -6.89 12.26
N GLU A 212 3.85 -6.86 11.58
CA GLU A 212 2.55 -6.80 12.26
C GLU A 212 2.27 -8.10 13.05
N ASP A 213 2.59 -9.28 12.49
CA ASP A 213 2.46 -10.56 13.18
C ASP A 213 3.35 -10.63 14.42
N MET A 214 4.58 -10.10 14.35
CA MET A 214 5.47 -10.00 15.49
C MET A 214 4.93 -9.06 16.57
N LYS A 215 4.37 -7.90 16.18
CA LYS A 215 3.72 -6.99 17.13
C LYS A 215 2.55 -7.63 17.86
N GLU A 216 1.82 -8.47 17.16
CA GLU A 216 0.67 -9.19 17.71
C GLU A 216 1.10 -10.30 18.70
N LYS A 217 2.17 -11.02 18.36
CA LYS A 217 2.65 -12.17 19.15
C LYS A 217 3.65 -11.79 20.24
N GLU A 218 4.64 -10.96 19.93
CA GLU A 218 5.82 -10.70 20.77
C GLU A 218 5.79 -9.32 21.43
N ASN A 219 4.73 -8.53 21.22
CA ASN A 219 4.56 -7.20 21.82
C ASN A 219 5.77 -6.25 21.58
N ILE A 220 6.43 -6.35 20.40
CA ILE A 220 7.58 -5.53 20.05
C ILE A 220 7.24 -4.04 19.99
N ASN A 221 8.14 -3.20 20.48
CA ASN A 221 7.96 -1.74 20.45
C ASN A 221 8.14 -1.14 19.05
N GLY A 222 7.73 0.15 18.89
CA GLY A 222 7.80 0.84 17.60
C GLY A 222 9.21 0.96 17.04
N SER A 223 10.22 1.26 17.89
CA SER A 223 11.60 1.45 17.45
C SER A 223 12.23 0.16 16.91
N LEU A 224 11.94 -0.98 17.53
CA LEU A 224 12.41 -2.29 17.05
C LEU A 224 11.74 -2.68 15.73
N SER A 225 10.45 -2.39 15.59
CA SER A 225 9.74 -2.65 14.33
C SER A 225 10.26 -1.80 13.17
N GLU A 226 10.63 -0.55 13.43
CA GLU A 226 11.27 0.34 12.43
C GLU A 226 12.62 -0.23 12.01
N LYS A 227 13.45 -0.65 12.95
CA LYS A 227 14.75 -1.24 12.66
C LYS A 227 14.64 -2.53 11.84
N ILE A 228 13.68 -3.41 12.15
CA ILE A 228 13.42 -4.62 11.34
C ILE A 228 13.05 -4.22 9.91
N CYS A 229 12.17 -3.22 9.72
CA CYS A 229 11.78 -2.73 8.40
C CYS A 229 12.97 -2.14 7.62
N GLU A 230 13.85 -1.38 8.27
CA GLU A 230 15.06 -0.83 7.64
C GLU A 230 16.01 -1.94 7.18
N ASP A 231 16.27 -2.92 8.05
CA ASP A 231 17.19 -4.02 7.75
C ASP A 231 16.63 -4.93 6.62
N VAL A 232 15.32 -5.18 6.59
CA VAL A 232 14.67 -5.87 5.45
C VAL A 232 14.79 -5.04 4.18
N GLY A 233 14.58 -3.72 4.25
CA GLY A 233 14.77 -2.81 3.13
C GLY A 233 16.20 -2.89 2.53
N ARG A 234 17.22 -2.97 3.38
CA ARG A 234 18.63 -3.18 2.96
C ARG A 234 18.82 -4.52 2.25
N LEU A 235 18.24 -5.60 2.79
CA LEU A 235 18.32 -6.94 2.17
C LEU A 235 17.66 -6.95 0.79
N ILE A 236 16.48 -6.37 0.65
CA ILE A 236 15.76 -6.25 -0.62
C ILE A 236 16.61 -5.47 -1.64
N SER A 237 17.14 -4.32 -1.25
CA SER A 237 17.97 -3.46 -2.12
C SER A 237 19.23 -4.20 -2.58
N THR A 238 19.88 -4.92 -1.67
CA THR A 238 21.07 -5.72 -1.99
C THR A 238 20.72 -6.83 -2.98
N HIS A 239 19.64 -7.56 -2.75
CA HIS A 239 19.16 -8.62 -3.64
C HIS A 239 18.79 -8.09 -5.04
N GLN A 240 18.11 -6.94 -5.13
CA GLN A 240 17.79 -6.30 -6.40
C GLN A 240 19.05 -5.89 -7.18
N ASN A 241 20.06 -5.34 -6.49
CA ASN A 241 21.32 -4.94 -7.11
C ASN A 241 22.11 -6.15 -7.62
N VAL A 242 22.11 -7.27 -6.89
CA VAL A 242 22.73 -8.51 -7.35
C VAL A 242 22.01 -9.07 -8.57
N SER A 243 20.67 -9.05 -8.57
CA SER A 243 19.85 -9.52 -9.70
C SER A 243 20.07 -8.65 -10.94
N ARG A 244 20.16 -7.32 -10.82
CA ARG A 244 20.46 -6.41 -11.94
C ARG A 244 21.84 -6.66 -12.53
N LYS A 245 22.88 -6.78 -11.70
CA LYS A 245 24.24 -7.11 -12.15
C LYS A 245 24.34 -8.48 -12.82
N GLY A 246 23.50 -9.43 -12.40
CA GLY A 246 23.41 -10.75 -13.04
C GLY A 246 22.73 -10.72 -14.41
N ALA A 247 21.77 -9.80 -14.61
CA ALA A 247 21.10 -9.58 -15.89
C ALA A 247 22.02 -8.87 -16.91
N GLU A 248 22.79 -7.85 -16.47
CA GLU A 248 23.75 -7.11 -17.31
C GLU A 248 24.91 -8.00 -17.83
N LYS A 249 25.22 -9.11 -17.15
CA LYS A 249 26.27 -10.07 -17.60
C LYS A 249 25.77 -11.09 -18.62
N LYS A 250 24.48 -11.09 -18.98
CA LYS A 250 23.86 -12.04 -19.92
C LYS A 250 23.57 -11.46 -21.29
N PHE A 251 23.96 -10.20 -21.57
CA PHE A 251 23.86 -9.55 -22.88
C PHE A 251 25.22 -9.05 -23.37
#